data_70b1702b0780df95d19df2d5a5bcd470
#
_entry.id   70b1702b0780df95d19df2d5a5bcd470
#
_cell.length_a   1.000
_cell.length_b   1.000
_cell.length_c   1.000
_cell.angle_alpha   90.00
_cell.angle_beta   90.00
_cell.angle_gamma   90.00
#
_symmetry.space_group_name_H-M   'P 1'
#
loop_
_entity.id
_entity.type
_entity.pdbx_description
1 polymer ?
#
loop_
_entity_poly.entity_id
_entity_poly.type
_entity_poly.pdbx_seq_one_letter_code
_entity_poly.pdbx_strand_id
1 'polypeptide(L)'
;NGSHANLKVIGLSSGRQVQGIDTRVTNYGNNSVGHILQHGVILERGTLTFNGIGHIVKGAKGADAQQESRVLMLSDKARSDANPILLIDENEVTAGHAASIGQVDPEDMYYLMSRGLDQETAERLVIRGFLGAVITEIPVKEVRDEMISVTDTKLNKR
;
A
#
# COMPACT_ATOMS: atom_id res chain seq x y z
N ASN A 1 -26.79 2.60 2.99
CA ASN A 1 -26.92 1.53 2.00
C ASN A 1 -26.26 1.98 0.69
N GLY A 2 -25.57 1.06 -0.01
CA GLY A 2 -24.91 1.35 -1.28
C GLY A 2 -23.76 2.37 -1.23
N SER A 3 -23.16 2.62 -0.08
CA SER A 3 -22.02 3.50 0.07
C SER A 3 -20.74 2.83 -0.40
N HIS A 4 -19.82 3.63 -0.97
CA HIS A 4 -18.52 3.17 -1.42
C HIS A 4 -17.42 3.94 -0.70
N ALA A 5 -16.49 3.23 -0.07
CA ALA A 5 -15.31 3.78 0.57
C ALA A 5 -14.06 3.06 0.08
N ASN A 6 -13.12 3.81 -0.49
CA ASN A 6 -11.81 3.31 -0.88
C ASN A 6 -10.75 4.02 -0.03
N LEU A 7 -10.17 3.31 0.91
CA LEU A 7 -9.08 3.80 1.75
C LEU A 7 -7.74 3.39 1.12
N LYS A 8 -6.95 4.38 0.72
CA LYS A 8 -5.65 4.15 0.09
C LYS A 8 -4.54 4.74 0.95
N VAL A 9 -3.51 3.97 1.18
CA VAL A 9 -2.38 4.34 2.03
C VAL A 9 -1.07 4.08 1.33
N ILE A 10 -0.16 5.04 1.43
CA ILE A 10 1.22 4.90 1.02
C ILE A 10 2.12 5.05 2.23
N GLY A 11 2.97 4.06 2.46
CA GLY A 11 4.01 4.09 3.49
C GLY A 11 5.40 4.11 2.87
N LEU A 12 6.25 5.05 3.27
CA LEU A 12 7.66 5.09 2.87
C LEU A 12 8.54 5.19 4.11
N SER A 13 9.22 4.09 4.44
CA SER A 13 10.13 3.98 5.59
C SER A 13 11.59 3.94 5.13
N SER A 14 12.47 4.69 5.77
CA SER A 14 13.89 4.77 5.43
C SER A 14 14.77 4.95 6.67
N GLY A 15 16.08 4.79 6.53
CA GLY A 15 17.01 4.92 7.65
C GLY A 15 16.78 3.83 8.69
N ARG A 16 16.46 4.25 9.91
CA ARG A 16 16.10 3.37 11.05
C ARG A 16 14.67 3.63 11.55
N GLN A 17 13.83 4.20 10.70
CA GLN A 17 12.43 4.49 11.07
C GLN A 17 11.67 3.18 11.32
N VAL A 18 10.83 3.21 12.35
CA VAL A 18 9.83 2.18 12.62
C VAL A 18 8.48 2.83 12.50
N GLN A 19 7.68 2.37 11.56
CA GLN A 19 6.35 2.91 11.28
C GLN A 19 5.31 1.80 11.39
N GLY A 20 4.23 2.07 12.12
CA GLY A 20 3.01 1.26 12.12
C GLY A 20 1.86 2.08 11.56
N ILE A 21 1.10 1.51 10.65
CA ILE A 21 -0.06 2.16 10.03
C ILE A 21 -1.26 1.24 10.19
N ASP A 22 -2.22 1.70 11.00
CA ASP A 22 -3.47 1.00 11.24
C ASP A 22 -4.58 1.62 10.39
N THR A 23 -5.31 0.79 9.68
CA THR A 23 -6.44 1.19 8.84
C THR A 23 -7.66 0.37 9.18
N ARG A 24 -8.84 1.00 9.15
CA ARG A 24 -10.09 0.30 9.36
C ARG A 24 -11.19 0.85 8.45
N VAL A 25 -11.91 -0.06 7.81
CA VAL A 25 -13.17 0.23 7.11
C VAL A 25 -14.25 -0.68 7.69
N THR A 26 -15.37 -0.08 8.09
CA THR A 26 -16.51 -0.83 8.64
C THR A 26 -17.75 -0.62 7.77
N ASN A 27 -18.31 -1.70 7.26
CA ASN A 27 -19.50 -1.73 6.45
C ASN A 27 -20.72 -1.93 7.34
N TYR A 28 -21.59 -0.89 7.44
CA TYR A 28 -22.83 -0.92 8.25
C TYR A 28 -24.09 -1.12 7.41
N GLY A 29 -24.07 -0.67 6.16
CA GLY A 29 -25.26 -0.65 5.30
C GLY A 29 -25.27 -1.80 4.30
N ASN A 30 -26.48 -2.15 3.84
CA ASN A 30 -26.64 -3.15 2.77
C ASN A 30 -25.96 -2.68 1.47
N ASN A 31 -25.35 -3.61 0.74
CA ASN A 31 -24.65 -3.36 -0.53
C ASN A 31 -23.58 -2.26 -0.42
N SER A 32 -22.98 -2.10 0.76
CA SER A 32 -21.87 -1.17 0.93
C SER A 32 -20.56 -1.80 0.48
N VAL A 33 -19.67 -0.98 -0.07
CA VAL A 33 -18.34 -1.39 -0.52
C VAL A 33 -17.29 -0.68 0.33
N GLY A 34 -16.37 -1.45 0.90
CA GLY A 34 -15.29 -0.95 1.75
C GLY A 34 -13.96 -1.60 1.39
N HIS A 35 -13.12 -0.90 0.62
CA HIS A 35 -11.85 -1.42 0.17
C HIS A 35 -10.68 -0.72 0.85
N ILE A 36 -9.63 -1.47 1.19
CA ILE A 36 -8.37 -0.98 1.74
C ILE A 36 -7.24 -1.37 0.79
N LEU A 37 -6.46 -0.38 0.35
CA LEU A 37 -5.27 -0.57 -0.46
C LEU A 37 -4.06 0.09 0.24
N GLN A 38 -3.07 -0.71 0.60
CA GLN A 38 -1.86 -0.27 1.29
C GLN A 38 -0.64 -0.62 0.45
N HIS A 39 0.11 0.39 0.00
CA HIS A 39 1.40 0.20 -0.68
C HIS A 39 2.52 0.77 0.18
N GLY A 40 3.53 -0.06 0.47
CA GLY A 40 4.69 0.29 1.28
C GLY A 40 5.99 0.15 0.52
N VAL A 41 6.91 1.07 0.76
CA VAL A 41 8.30 0.96 0.31
C VAL A 41 9.23 1.12 1.50
N ILE A 42 10.20 0.23 1.61
CA ILE A 42 11.15 0.24 2.72
C ILE A 42 12.57 0.24 2.18
N LEU A 43 13.33 1.18 2.69
CA LEU A 43 14.71 1.44 2.32
C LEU A 43 15.62 1.20 3.53
N GLU A 44 16.87 0.83 3.27
CA GLU A 44 17.94 0.70 4.26
C GLU A 44 17.58 -0.27 5.41
N ARG A 45 17.39 0.22 6.65
CA ARG A 45 17.02 -0.54 7.85
C ARG A 45 15.64 -0.16 8.38
N GLY A 46 14.82 0.46 7.54
CA GLY A 46 13.47 0.84 7.89
C GLY A 46 12.60 -0.37 8.25
N THR A 47 11.60 -0.12 9.07
CA THR A 47 10.56 -1.09 9.40
C THR A 47 9.20 -0.48 9.10
N LEU A 48 8.32 -1.24 8.46
CA LEU A 48 6.96 -0.82 8.17
C LEU A 48 5.99 -1.97 8.48
N THR A 49 5.01 -1.69 9.33
CA THR A 49 3.93 -2.63 9.64
C THR A 49 2.61 -2.04 9.16
N PHE A 50 1.89 -2.79 8.34
CA PHE A 50 0.52 -2.50 7.97
C PHE A 50 -0.45 -3.39 8.73
N ASN A 51 -1.42 -2.77 9.43
CA ASN A 51 -2.57 -3.46 9.99
C ASN A 51 -3.82 -2.96 9.26
N GLY A 52 -4.52 -3.85 8.57
CA GLY A 52 -5.74 -3.53 7.85
C GLY A 52 -6.93 -4.27 8.47
N ILE A 53 -7.99 -3.56 8.87
CA ILE A 53 -9.20 -4.16 9.43
C ILE A 53 -10.37 -3.86 8.52
N GLY A 54 -10.87 -4.89 7.81
CA GLY A 54 -12.16 -4.87 7.11
C GLY A 54 -13.23 -5.48 8.01
N HIS A 55 -14.25 -4.72 8.34
CA HIS A 55 -15.34 -5.20 9.21
C HIS A 55 -16.68 -5.07 8.51
N ILE A 56 -17.42 -6.17 8.43
CA ILE A 56 -18.81 -6.20 7.98
C ILE A 56 -19.68 -6.55 9.18
N VAL A 57 -20.52 -5.60 9.62
CA VAL A 57 -21.37 -5.81 10.78
C VAL A 57 -22.61 -6.64 10.43
N LYS A 58 -23.21 -7.25 11.44
CA LYS A 58 -24.49 -7.96 11.29
C LYS A 58 -25.57 -7.06 10.69
N GLY A 59 -26.26 -7.55 9.67
CA GLY A 59 -27.29 -6.80 8.93
C GLY A 59 -26.80 -6.09 7.67
N ALA A 60 -25.49 -5.99 7.45
CA ALA A 60 -24.91 -5.37 6.24
C ALA A 60 -24.89 -6.35 5.05
N LYS A 61 -26.06 -6.86 4.64
CA LYS A 61 -26.20 -7.82 3.56
C LYS A 61 -25.72 -7.26 2.22
N GLY A 62 -25.08 -8.10 1.40
CA GLY A 62 -24.52 -7.73 0.11
C GLY A 62 -23.30 -6.79 0.19
N ALA A 63 -22.73 -6.60 1.39
CA ALA A 63 -21.53 -5.79 1.53
C ALA A 63 -20.31 -6.49 0.92
N ASP A 64 -19.35 -5.67 0.45
CA ASP A 64 -18.07 -6.11 -0.09
C ASP A 64 -16.91 -5.44 0.67
N ALA A 65 -16.02 -6.25 1.23
CA ALA A 65 -14.83 -5.80 1.95
C ALA A 65 -13.58 -6.47 1.38
N GLN A 66 -12.78 -5.69 0.65
CA GLN A 66 -11.53 -6.17 0.07
C GLN A 66 -10.33 -5.44 0.66
N GLN A 67 -9.25 -6.17 0.91
CA GLN A 67 -8.00 -5.60 1.40
C GLN A 67 -6.83 -6.08 0.56
N GLU A 68 -5.95 -5.17 0.24
CA GLU A 68 -4.68 -5.49 -0.41
C GLU A 68 -3.54 -4.71 0.25
N SER A 69 -2.51 -5.42 0.69
CA SER A 69 -1.29 -4.84 1.24
C SER A 69 -0.09 -5.32 0.44
N ARG A 70 0.62 -4.39 -0.19
CA ARG A 70 1.84 -4.69 -0.94
C ARG A 70 3.01 -3.91 -0.38
N VAL A 71 4.11 -4.58 -0.11
CA VAL A 71 5.33 -3.93 0.36
C VAL A 71 6.52 -4.34 -0.49
N LEU A 72 7.25 -3.32 -0.94
CA LEU A 72 8.47 -3.45 -1.70
C LEU A 72 9.67 -3.08 -0.81
N MET A 73 10.59 -4.01 -0.63
CA MET A 73 11.82 -3.79 0.11
C MET A 73 13.00 -3.62 -0.83
N LEU A 74 13.79 -2.57 -0.64
CA LEU A 74 14.99 -2.28 -1.42
C LEU A 74 16.28 -2.59 -0.64
N SER A 75 16.18 -3.31 0.45
CA SER A 75 17.34 -3.68 1.26
C SER A 75 17.08 -4.98 2.02
N ASP A 76 18.09 -5.83 2.11
CA ASP A 76 18.07 -7.06 2.93
C ASP A 76 17.93 -6.78 4.43
N LYS A 77 18.18 -5.52 4.86
CA LYS A 77 18.08 -5.08 6.25
C LYS A 77 16.73 -4.45 6.56
N ALA A 78 15.89 -4.26 5.56
CA ALA A 78 14.51 -3.79 5.71
C ALA A 78 13.64 -4.88 6.38
N ARG A 79 12.62 -4.44 7.10
CA ARG A 79 11.65 -5.35 7.73
C ARG A 79 10.23 -4.88 7.44
N SER A 80 9.33 -5.81 7.18
CA SER A 80 7.92 -5.52 7.00
C SER A 80 7.04 -6.61 7.58
N ASP A 81 5.91 -6.17 8.13
CA ASP A 81 4.78 -7.03 8.47
C ASP A 81 3.51 -6.48 7.81
N ALA A 82 2.66 -7.36 7.31
CA ALA A 82 1.34 -7.01 6.81
C ALA A 82 0.32 -7.96 7.45
N ASN A 83 -0.57 -7.38 8.24
CA ASN A 83 -1.56 -8.09 9.03
C ASN A 83 -2.98 -7.71 8.59
N PRO A 84 -3.51 -8.30 7.51
CA PRO A 84 -4.88 -8.09 7.12
C PRO A 84 -5.82 -8.87 8.04
N ILE A 85 -6.85 -8.20 8.56
CA ILE A 85 -7.85 -8.75 9.48
C ILE A 85 -9.23 -8.55 8.87
N LEU A 86 -10.01 -9.62 8.77
CA LEU A 86 -11.42 -9.58 8.36
C LEU A 86 -12.30 -9.98 9.55
N LEU A 87 -13.18 -9.06 9.94
CA LEU A 87 -14.22 -9.29 10.92
C LEU A 87 -15.57 -9.37 10.20
N ILE A 88 -16.14 -10.57 10.07
CA ILE A 88 -17.32 -10.80 9.24
C ILE A 88 -18.45 -11.35 10.12
N ASP A 89 -19.41 -10.47 10.42
CA ASP A 89 -20.57 -10.80 11.27
C ASP A 89 -21.83 -11.11 10.45
N GLU A 90 -21.76 -11.05 9.09
CA GLU A 90 -22.87 -11.33 8.17
C GLU A 90 -22.49 -12.42 7.16
N ASN A 91 -23.46 -13.24 6.74
CA ASN A 91 -23.21 -14.39 5.86
C ASN A 91 -23.34 -14.06 4.38
N GLU A 92 -24.25 -13.16 4.00
CA GLU A 92 -24.54 -12.80 2.59
C GLU A 92 -23.62 -11.64 2.15
N VAL A 93 -22.32 -11.87 2.09
CA VAL A 93 -21.32 -10.84 1.81
C VAL A 93 -20.16 -11.37 0.96
N THR A 94 -19.40 -10.46 0.37
CA THR A 94 -18.13 -10.75 -0.25
C THR A 94 -17.01 -10.14 0.59
N ALA A 95 -15.99 -10.94 0.90
CA ALA A 95 -14.83 -10.44 1.63
C ALA A 95 -13.56 -11.19 1.20
N GLY A 96 -12.47 -10.47 1.13
CA GLY A 96 -11.18 -11.05 0.77
C GLY A 96 -10.02 -10.19 1.21
N HIS A 97 -8.85 -10.79 1.36
CA HIS A 97 -7.61 -10.07 1.56
C HIS A 97 -6.46 -10.70 0.78
N ALA A 98 -5.49 -9.86 0.43
CA ALA A 98 -4.21 -10.27 -0.12
C ALA A 98 -3.08 -9.48 0.55
N ALA A 99 -1.96 -10.15 0.82
CA ALA A 99 -0.75 -9.49 1.29
C ALA A 99 0.45 -10.02 0.51
N SER A 100 1.32 -9.13 0.07
CA SER A 100 2.59 -9.49 -0.55
C SER A 100 3.71 -8.59 -0.03
N ILE A 101 4.80 -9.20 0.37
CA ILE A 101 6.03 -8.53 0.79
C ILE A 101 7.14 -9.14 -0.04
N GLY A 102 7.86 -8.32 -0.79
CA GLY A 102 8.93 -8.79 -1.67
C GLY A 102 10.07 -7.78 -1.80
N GLN A 103 11.18 -8.29 -2.27
CA GLN A 103 12.32 -7.44 -2.70
C GLN A 103 12.16 -7.10 -4.17
N VAL A 104 12.87 -6.06 -4.60
CA VAL A 104 13.01 -5.77 -6.03
C VAL A 104 13.78 -6.92 -6.68
N ASP A 105 13.28 -7.40 -7.81
CA ASP A 105 13.97 -8.45 -8.56
C ASP A 105 15.33 -7.91 -9.07
N PRO A 106 16.44 -8.58 -8.73
CA PRO A 106 17.75 -8.19 -9.21
C PRO A 106 17.87 -8.17 -10.75
N GLU A 107 17.10 -9.01 -11.46
CA GLU A 107 17.08 -9.02 -12.91
C GLU A 107 16.41 -7.77 -13.49
N ASP A 108 15.33 -7.30 -12.86
CA ASP A 108 14.68 -6.04 -13.23
C ASP A 108 15.63 -4.85 -13.03
N MET A 109 16.34 -4.83 -11.91
CA MET A 109 17.37 -3.81 -11.66
C MET A 109 18.48 -3.87 -12.68
N TYR A 110 19.00 -5.06 -12.96
CA TYR A 110 20.03 -5.26 -13.97
C TYR A 110 19.56 -4.79 -15.34
N TYR A 111 18.34 -5.11 -15.75
CA TYR A 111 17.76 -4.65 -17.01
C TYR A 111 17.73 -3.12 -17.12
N LEU A 112 17.26 -2.43 -16.09
CA LEU A 112 17.22 -0.96 -16.07
C LEU A 112 18.63 -0.36 -16.17
N MET A 113 19.59 -0.90 -15.42
CA MET A 113 20.98 -0.46 -15.45
C MET A 113 21.64 -0.75 -16.80
N SER A 114 21.32 -1.85 -17.46
CA SER A 114 21.81 -2.17 -18.81
C SER A 114 21.33 -1.19 -19.89
N ARG A 115 20.23 -0.46 -19.60
CA ARG A 115 19.70 0.62 -20.45
C ARG A 115 20.33 1.99 -20.15
N GLY A 116 21.36 2.04 -19.32
CA GLY A 116 22.15 3.25 -19.03
C GLY A 116 21.68 4.02 -17.79
N LEU A 117 20.78 3.47 -16.99
CA LEU A 117 20.43 4.07 -15.71
C LEU A 117 21.48 3.68 -14.64
N ASP A 118 21.88 4.63 -13.81
CA ASP A 118 22.60 4.30 -12.59
C ASP A 118 21.67 3.62 -11.59
N GLN A 119 22.23 2.97 -10.59
CA GLN A 119 21.47 2.20 -9.61
C GLN A 119 20.43 3.09 -8.88
N GLU A 120 20.80 4.30 -8.51
CA GLU A 120 19.91 5.21 -7.77
C GLU A 120 18.71 5.62 -8.62
N THR A 121 18.92 5.94 -9.87
CA THR A 121 17.86 6.29 -10.83
C THR A 121 16.96 5.09 -11.11
N ALA A 122 17.52 3.88 -11.25
CA ALA A 122 16.77 2.66 -11.45
C ALA A 122 15.86 2.35 -10.22
N GLU A 123 16.40 2.43 -9.01
CA GLU A 123 15.63 2.28 -7.77
C GLU A 123 14.46 3.29 -7.69
N ARG A 124 14.72 4.56 -8.00
CA ARG A 124 13.68 5.60 -8.02
C ARG A 124 12.58 5.30 -9.03
N LEU A 125 12.96 4.81 -10.20
CA LEU A 125 11.99 4.46 -11.24
C LEU A 125 11.07 3.32 -10.77
N VAL A 126 11.64 2.28 -10.16
CA VAL A 126 10.89 1.16 -9.60
C VAL A 126 9.93 1.64 -8.49
N ILE A 127 10.42 2.46 -7.55
CA ILE A 127 9.59 3.01 -6.47
C ILE A 127 8.44 3.85 -7.02
N ARG A 128 8.73 4.74 -7.97
CA ARG A 128 7.71 5.59 -8.60
C ARG A 128 6.66 4.77 -9.34
N GLY A 129 7.07 3.72 -10.05
CA GLY A 129 6.16 2.80 -10.71
C GLY A 129 5.24 2.08 -9.72
N PHE A 130 5.81 1.56 -8.64
CA PHE A 130 5.10 0.83 -7.61
C PHE A 130 4.10 1.72 -6.84
N LEU A 131 4.51 2.89 -6.39
CA LEU A 131 3.64 3.83 -5.68
C LEU A 131 2.69 4.57 -6.64
N GLY A 132 3.11 4.74 -7.89
CA GLY A 132 2.32 5.38 -8.95
C GLY A 132 0.97 4.71 -9.17
N ALA A 133 0.89 3.40 -9.02
CA ALA A 133 -0.36 2.65 -9.11
C ALA A 133 -1.44 3.15 -8.12
N VAL A 134 -1.03 3.65 -6.95
CA VAL A 134 -1.95 4.25 -5.96
C VAL A 134 -2.12 5.74 -6.19
N ILE A 135 -1.02 6.46 -6.45
CA ILE A 135 -1.02 7.93 -6.57
C ILE A 135 -1.88 8.38 -7.77
N THR A 136 -1.83 7.67 -8.89
CA THR A 136 -2.57 8.04 -10.11
C THR A 136 -4.09 7.96 -9.95
N GLU A 137 -4.57 7.18 -8.99
CA GLU A 137 -6.00 7.06 -8.71
C GLU A 137 -6.55 8.21 -7.83
N ILE A 138 -5.69 9.09 -7.31
CA ILE A 138 -6.12 10.25 -6.55
C ILE A 138 -6.76 11.26 -7.52
N PRO A 139 -8.06 11.60 -7.37
CA PRO A 139 -8.76 12.43 -8.34
C PRO A 139 -8.31 13.89 -8.32
N VAL A 140 -7.83 14.38 -7.16
CA VAL A 140 -7.42 15.78 -6.98
C VAL A 140 -5.96 15.93 -7.40
N LYS A 141 -5.74 16.71 -8.46
CA LYS A 141 -4.40 16.87 -9.08
C LYS A 141 -3.38 17.43 -8.08
N GLU A 142 -3.75 18.44 -7.32
CA GLU A 142 -2.89 19.13 -6.35
C GLU A 142 -2.39 18.17 -5.27
N VAL A 143 -3.28 17.30 -4.75
CA VAL A 143 -2.92 16.28 -3.76
C VAL A 143 -1.98 15.23 -4.37
N ARG A 144 -2.24 14.83 -5.61
CA ARG A 144 -1.39 13.89 -6.32
C ARG A 144 0.02 14.45 -6.53
N ASP A 145 0.11 15.71 -6.99
CA ASP A 145 1.38 16.39 -7.23
C ASP A 145 2.18 16.57 -5.91
N GLU A 146 1.49 16.88 -4.80
CA GLU A 146 2.09 16.97 -3.48
C GLU A 146 2.64 15.61 -3.02
N MET A 147 1.90 14.52 -3.18
CA MET A 147 2.37 13.18 -2.82
C MET A 147 3.60 12.76 -3.61
N ILE A 148 3.64 13.07 -4.91
CA ILE A 148 4.83 12.84 -5.75
C ILE A 148 6.01 13.64 -5.20
N SER A 149 5.83 14.92 -4.93
CA SER A 149 6.88 15.81 -4.42
C SER A 149 7.44 15.36 -3.07
N VAL A 150 6.57 14.95 -2.14
CA VAL A 150 6.97 14.43 -0.82
C VAL A 150 7.75 13.12 -0.97
N THR A 151 7.30 12.23 -1.84
CA THR A 151 7.99 10.97 -2.14
C THR A 151 9.39 11.24 -2.69
N ASP A 152 9.50 12.10 -3.70
CA ASP A 152 10.78 12.48 -4.30
C ASP A 152 11.72 13.14 -3.30
N THR A 153 11.20 14.05 -2.47
CA THR A 153 11.99 14.71 -1.42
C THR A 153 12.56 13.69 -0.43
N LYS A 154 11.79 12.67 -0.07
CA LYS A 154 12.25 11.62 0.85
C LYS A 154 13.28 10.70 0.19
N LEU A 155 13.15 10.41 -1.09
CA LEU A 155 14.12 9.64 -1.86
C LEU A 155 15.44 10.40 -2.09
N ASN A 156 15.41 11.74 -2.18
CA ASN A 156 16.60 12.59 -2.37
C ASN A 156 17.40 12.83 -1.08
N LYS A 157 16.88 12.50 0.08
CA LYS A 157 17.54 12.70 1.40
C LYS A 157 18.33 11.48 1.87
N ARG A 158 18.68 10.58 0.97
CA ARG A 158 19.53 9.42 1.24
C ARG A 158 21.00 9.79 1.31
#